data_ce520d76db9d581a514a25511ccbc30e
#
_entry.id   ce520d76db9d581a514a25511ccbc30e
#
_cell.length_a   1.000
_cell.length_b   1.000
_cell.length_c   1.000
_cell.angle_alpha   90.00
_cell.angle_beta   90.00
_cell.angle_gamma   90.00
#
_symmetry.space_group_name_H-M   'P 1'
#
loop_
_entity.id
_entity.type
_entity.pdbx_description
1 polymer ?
#
loop_
_entity_poly.entity_id
_entity_poly.type
_entity_poly.pdbx_seq_one_letter_code
_entity_poly.pdbx_strand_id
1 'polypeptide(L)'
;GQCPDHSTIAAFVSSMKDEILPLFRDVLLVCEEMDLLGGTFFALDGLRLPSNASRHWSGTRSELERRKERIEVRVKELLCEHTEEDKRDEGSPKGGTSTGGSDRKRQIERLQNKAARIEKWLRENEAKKGAKGKEITSNITDNESAKMKAAGGYIQGYNGQALVDSLHQVIIHGEAFGDSQDYEHVPPMVEGAKQNMEVIGHSEDYFRGAILTADTNYHSRTNIEKSDEEGLDAYIPDRFFRRRDPRYQPQRRYWPKRKKRFGLEAFHYEESTDRYVCPAGNYLKLKVRRVKNTGNLYRQYMGDEKDCCGCTLRRRCLMTKNVRYRTLNVP
;
A
#
# COMPACT_ATOMS: atom_id res chain seq x y z
N GLY A 1 -2.94 37.24 22.86
CA GLY A 1 -2.87 35.80 23.12
C GLY A 1 -1.49 35.30 22.76
N GLN A 2 -0.87 34.46 23.61
CA GLN A 2 0.37 33.78 23.27
C GLN A 2 0.07 32.69 22.27
N CYS A 3 0.77 32.69 21.11
CA CYS A 3 0.75 31.58 20.17
C CYS A 3 1.83 30.58 20.60
N PRO A 4 1.47 29.34 20.97
CA PRO A 4 2.45 28.31 21.28
C PRO A 4 3.28 27.96 20.03
N ASP A 5 4.55 27.64 20.22
CA ASP A 5 5.41 27.18 19.14
C ASP A 5 5.15 25.71 18.75
N HIS A 6 5.76 25.26 17.65
CA HIS A 6 5.54 23.91 17.14
C HIS A 6 5.94 22.81 18.12
N SER A 7 7.00 23.02 18.92
CA SER A 7 7.46 22.04 19.90
C SER A 7 6.50 21.93 21.08
N THR A 8 5.93 23.04 21.54
CA THR A 8 4.91 23.07 22.58
C THR A 8 3.65 22.33 22.13
N ILE A 9 3.17 22.58 20.89
CA ILE A 9 2.01 21.87 20.34
C ILE A 9 2.31 20.37 20.20
N ALA A 10 3.49 20.01 19.67
CA ALA A 10 3.87 18.61 19.52
C ALA A 10 3.98 17.88 20.86
N ALA A 11 4.56 18.52 21.90
CA ALA A 11 4.64 17.96 23.24
C ALA A 11 3.25 17.77 23.86
N PHE A 12 2.37 18.76 23.69
CA PHE A 12 0.98 18.67 24.16
C PHE A 12 0.24 17.51 23.50
N VAL A 13 0.26 17.43 22.15
CA VAL A 13 -0.41 16.34 21.43
C VAL A 13 0.16 14.97 21.84
N SER A 14 1.47 14.85 22.03
CA SER A 14 2.09 13.61 22.50
C SER A 14 1.70 13.23 23.93
N SER A 15 1.48 14.23 24.82
CA SER A 15 1.01 13.98 26.19
C SER A 15 -0.45 13.55 26.27
N MET A 16 -1.24 13.84 25.22
CA MET A 16 -2.68 13.51 25.14
C MET A 16 -2.95 12.11 24.60
N LYS A 17 -1.92 11.27 24.42
CA LYS A 17 -2.04 9.96 23.76
C LYS A 17 -3.17 9.09 24.33
N ASP A 18 -3.30 9.04 25.64
CA ASP A 18 -4.28 8.20 26.32
C ASP A 18 -5.65 8.92 26.51
N GLU A 19 -5.68 10.24 26.33
CA GLU A 19 -6.86 11.07 26.51
C GLU A 19 -7.61 11.37 25.19
N ILE A 20 -6.96 11.22 24.05
CA ILE A 20 -7.56 11.58 22.74
C ILE A 20 -8.80 10.74 22.46
N LEU A 21 -8.77 9.42 22.70
CA LEU A 21 -9.89 8.56 22.42
C LEU A 21 -11.09 8.79 23.35
N PRO A 22 -10.92 8.91 24.68
CA PRO A 22 -11.99 9.36 25.56
C PRO A 22 -12.60 10.70 25.13
N LEU A 23 -11.79 11.70 24.87
CA LEU A 23 -12.25 13.03 24.42
C LEU A 23 -13.02 12.95 23.10
N PHE A 24 -12.58 12.12 22.15
CA PHE A 24 -13.29 11.90 20.90
C PHE A 24 -14.68 11.31 21.14
N ARG A 25 -14.81 10.35 22.07
CA ARG A 25 -16.09 9.74 22.45
C ARG A 25 -17.01 10.73 23.16
N ASP A 26 -16.46 11.60 24.00
CA ASP A 26 -17.23 12.70 24.61
C ASP A 26 -17.80 13.66 23.55
N VAL A 27 -17.01 13.95 22.49
CA VAL A 27 -17.49 14.75 21.35
C VAL A 27 -18.60 14.02 20.59
N LEU A 28 -18.49 12.71 20.39
CA LEU A 28 -19.55 11.93 19.76
C LEU A 28 -20.83 11.90 20.58
N LEU A 29 -20.72 11.80 21.92
CA LEU A 29 -21.85 11.87 22.81
C LEU A 29 -22.58 13.21 22.69
N VAL A 30 -21.84 14.32 22.63
CA VAL A 30 -22.42 15.65 22.38
C VAL A 30 -23.10 15.72 21.01
N CYS A 31 -22.49 15.11 19.97
CA CYS A 31 -23.12 15.06 18.65
C CYS A 31 -24.45 14.29 18.69
N GLU A 32 -24.52 13.20 19.44
CA GLU A 32 -25.74 12.41 19.65
C GLU A 32 -26.81 13.24 20.37
N GLU A 33 -26.46 13.88 21.49
CA GLU A 33 -27.37 14.75 22.23
C GLU A 33 -27.93 15.94 21.42
N MET A 34 -27.20 16.33 20.37
CA MET A 34 -27.60 17.41 19.45
C MET A 34 -28.32 16.92 18.19
N ASP A 35 -28.67 15.63 18.11
CA ASP A 35 -29.27 14.98 16.92
C ASP A 35 -28.46 15.15 15.63
N LEU A 36 -27.10 15.13 15.74
CA LEU A 36 -26.19 15.27 14.59
C LEU A 36 -25.82 13.95 13.95
N LEU A 37 -26.12 12.81 14.57
CA LEU A 37 -25.87 11.46 14.04
C LEU A 37 -27.14 10.89 13.41
N GLY A 38 -27.03 10.45 12.15
CA GLY A 38 -28.16 9.89 11.41
C GLY A 38 -28.29 8.37 11.52
N GLY A 39 -27.17 7.67 11.69
CA GLY A 39 -27.11 6.21 11.86
C GLY A 39 -27.54 5.38 10.65
N THR A 40 -27.82 5.99 9.50
CA THR A 40 -28.42 5.30 8.34
C THR A 40 -27.55 5.25 7.09
N PHE A 41 -26.63 6.19 6.95
CA PHE A 41 -25.79 6.28 5.75
C PHE A 41 -24.37 6.73 6.14
N PHE A 42 -23.37 5.90 5.80
CA PHE A 42 -21.99 6.12 6.13
C PHE A 42 -21.11 6.17 4.87
N ALA A 43 -20.07 6.97 4.93
CA ALA A 43 -19.04 7.04 3.91
C ALA A 43 -17.67 6.73 4.52
N LEU A 44 -16.92 5.86 3.86
CA LEU A 44 -15.54 5.54 4.20
C LEU A 44 -14.61 6.08 3.13
N ASP A 45 -13.67 6.93 3.53
CA ASP A 45 -12.64 7.46 2.65
C ASP A 45 -11.34 7.68 3.41
N GLY A 46 -10.24 7.81 2.67
CA GLY A 46 -8.92 7.92 3.25
C GLY A 46 -8.09 9.05 2.66
N LEU A 47 -7.14 9.51 3.45
CA LEU A 47 -6.15 10.49 3.03
C LEU A 47 -4.72 10.04 3.39
N ARG A 48 -3.74 10.56 2.66
CA ARG A 48 -2.33 10.22 2.88
C ARG A 48 -1.72 11.24 3.84
N LEU A 49 -1.38 10.77 5.05
CA LEU A 49 -0.78 11.57 6.13
C LEU A 49 0.75 11.44 6.08
N PRO A 50 1.51 12.48 5.78
CA PRO A 50 2.96 12.39 5.80
C PRO A 50 3.48 12.24 7.23
N SER A 51 4.47 11.35 7.44
CA SER A 51 5.22 11.28 8.69
C SER A 51 6.48 12.14 8.62
N ASN A 52 7.11 12.38 9.78
CA ASN A 52 8.42 13.04 9.87
C ASN A 52 9.58 12.16 9.34
N ALA A 53 9.30 10.94 8.93
CA ALA A 53 10.32 10.01 8.46
C ALA A 53 10.84 10.38 7.08
N SER A 54 12.15 10.51 6.97
CA SER A 54 12.80 10.75 5.69
C SER A 54 12.78 9.50 4.82
N ARG A 55 12.37 9.64 3.56
CA ARG A 55 12.41 8.57 2.54
C ARG A 55 13.82 7.99 2.34
N HIS A 56 14.86 8.75 2.63
CA HIS A 56 16.25 8.26 2.53
C HIS A 56 16.57 7.12 3.50
N TRP A 57 15.79 6.98 4.56
CA TRP A 57 15.93 5.92 5.54
C TRP A 57 15.06 4.70 5.25
N SER A 58 14.44 4.64 4.06
CA SER A 58 13.63 3.51 3.64
C SER A 58 14.42 2.51 2.79
N GLY A 59 14.08 1.24 2.94
CA GLY A 59 14.63 0.11 2.18
C GLY A 59 14.10 -1.22 2.68
N THR A 60 14.26 -2.27 1.87
CA THR A 60 14.13 -3.64 2.35
C THR A 60 15.32 -3.97 3.25
N ARG A 61 15.21 -5.02 4.07
CA ARG A 61 16.31 -5.44 4.95
C ARG A 61 17.61 -5.64 4.17
N SER A 62 17.54 -6.34 3.06
CA SER A 62 18.70 -6.58 2.19
C SER A 62 19.28 -5.30 1.56
N GLU A 63 18.44 -4.31 1.26
CA GLU A 63 18.89 -3.00 0.76
C GLU A 63 19.57 -2.20 1.86
N LEU A 64 19.08 -2.28 3.10
CA LEU A 64 19.69 -1.61 4.25
C LEU A 64 21.03 -2.25 4.62
N GLU A 65 21.14 -3.57 4.59
CA GLU A 65 22.41 -4.30 4.80
C GLU A 65 23.47 -3.86 3.78
N ARG A 66 23.15 -3.90 2.49
CA ARG A 66 24.05 -3.43 1.41
C ARG A 66 24.40 -1.95 1.55
N ARG A 67 23.49 -1.13 2.08
CA ARG A 67 23.77 0.30 2.33
C ARG A 67 24.76 0.46 3.47
N LYS A 68 24.60 -0.29 4.56
CA LYS A 68 25.54 -0.34 5.67
C LYS A 68 26.94 -0.72 5.18
N GLU A 69 27.07 -1.84 4.46
CA GLU A 69 28.35 -2.31 3.89
C GLU A 69 29.04 -1.25 3.04
N ARG A 70 28.31 -0.60 2.13
CA ARG A 70 28.87 0.49 1.32
C ARG A 70 29.35 1.68 2.14
N ILE A 71 28.65 2.03 3.21
CA ILE A 71 29.07 3.11 4.11
C ILE A 71 30.34 2.69 4.84
N GLU A 72 30.43 1.47 5.34
CA GLU A 72 31.60 0.94 6.03
C GLU A 72 32.84 0.89 5.13
N VAL A 73 32.68 0.47 3.88
CA VAL A 73 33.74 0.50 2.88
C VAL A 73 34.23 1.95 2.67
N ARG A 74 33.30 2.90 2.48
CA ARG A 74 33.65 4.30 2.27
C ARG A 74 34.34 4.92 3.50
N VAL A 75 33.95 4.55 4.70
CA VAL A 75 34.61 4.98 5.95
C VAL A 75 36.07 4.47 5.98
N LYS A 76 36.29 3.19 5.62
CA LYS A 76 37.66 2.63 5.55
C LYS A 76 38.53 3.37 4.53
N GLU A 77 38.03 3.66 3.34
CA GLU A 77 38.71 4.45 2.32
C GLU A 77 39.09 5.83 2.85
N LEU A 78 38.18 6.56 3.46
CA LEU A 78 38.40 7.89 4.01
C LEU A 78 39.41 7.87 5.15
N LEU A 79 39.42 6.82 5.98
CA LEU A 79 40.42 6.63 7.03
C LEU A 79 41.82 6.38 6.44
N CYS A 80 41.94 5.57 5.40
CA CYS A 80 43.19 5.34 4.68
C CYS A 80 43.72 6.66 4.06
N GLU A 81 42.85 7.39 3.35
CA GLU A 81 43.17 8.68 2.75
C GLU A 81 43.67 9.68 3.81
N HIS A 82 43.02 9.71 4.99
CA HIS A 82 43.45 10.59 6.10
C HIS A 82 44.83 10.21 6.66
N THR A 83 45.06 8.90 6.85
CA THR A 83 46.33 8.40 7.36
C THR A 83 47.51 8.67 6.39
N GLU A 84 47.25 8.61 5.08
CA GLU A 84 48.26 8.93 4.07
C GLU A 84 48.58 10.44 4.00
N GLU A 85 47.59 11.30 4.21
CA GLU A 85 47.78 12.75 4.28
C GLU A 85 48.56 13.13 5.55
N ASP A 86 48.19 12.59 6.71
CA ASP A 86 48.92 12.85 7.97
C ASP A 86 50.41 12.47 7.85
N LYS A 87 50.72 11.33 7.19
CA LYS A 87 52.13 10.93 6.93
C LYS A 87 52.89 11.86 5.98
N ARG A 88 52.18 12.52 5.03
CA ARG A 88 52.80 13.50 4.11
C ARG A 88 53.04 14.83 4.80
N ASP A 89 52.18 15.24 5.73
CA ASP A 89 52.28 16.49 6.46
C ASP A 89 53.37 16.44 7.55
N GLU A 90 53.67 15.26 8.14
CA GLU A 90 54.79 15.05 9.05
C GLU A 90 56.19 15.29 8.41
N GLY A 91 56.24 15.26 7.06
CA GLY A 91 57.46 15.53 6.29
C GLY A 91 57.65 16.99 5.84
N SER A 92 56.74 17.93 6.12
CA SER A 92 56.77 19.30 5.59
C SER A 92 56.76 20.36 6.70
N PRO A 93 57.74 21.27 6.77
CA PRO A 93 57.87 22.23 7.86
C PRO A 93 57.08 23.53 7.67
N LYS A 94 55.85 23.45 7.15
CA LYS A 94 54.97 24.62 7.00
C LYS A 94 53.67 24.43 7.74
N GLY A 95 53.51 25.10 8.87
CA GLY A 95 52.29 25.24 9.64
C GLY A 95 51.18 25.93 8.85
N GLY A 96 50.45 25.14 8.07
CA GLY A 96 49.16 25.50 7.46
C GLY A 96 48.08 24.75 8.18
N THR A 97 47.16 25.44 8.84
CA THR A 97 45.93 24.90 9.40
C THR A 97 45.12 24.25 8.27
N SER A 98 45.25 22.93 8.10
CA SER A 98 44.52 22.19 7.08
C SER A 98 43.04 22.12 7.50
N THR A 99 42.25 23.05 6.97
CA THR A 99 40.78 23.04 7.06
C THR A 99 40.18 21.73 6.54
N GLY A 100 40.86 21.01 5.65
CA GLY A 100 40.44 19.73 5.06
C GLY A 100 40.36 18.56 6.05
N GLY A 101 41.26 18.49 7.06
CA GLY A 101 41.27 17.40 8.04
C GLY A 101 40.07 17.43 8.99
N SER A 102 39.62 18.62 9.39
CA SER A 102 38.44 18.78 10.26
C SER A 102 37.16 18.38 9.53
N ASP A 103 36.99 18.75 8.27
CA ASP A 103 35.80 18.41 7.50
C ASP A 103 35.74 16.92 7.18
N ARG A 104 36.88 16.28 6.92
CA ARG A 104 36.94 14.83 6.70
C ARG A 104 36.62 14.04 7.97
N LYS A 105 37.13 14.43 9.13
CA LYS A 105 36.74 13.81 10.42
C LYS A 105 35.26 13.89 10.67
N ARG A 106 34.62 15.04 10.45
CA ARG A 106 33.19 15.21 10.56
C ARG A 106 32.42 14.33 9.55
N GLN A 107 32.97 14.15 8.35
CA GLN A 107 32.34 13.27 7.32
C GLN A 107 32.41 11.82 7.75
N ILE A 108 33.56 11.35 8.26
CA ILE A 108 33.71 9.98 8.76
C ILE A 108 32.74 9.72 9.91
N GLU A 109 32.69 10.61 10.90
CA GLU A 109 31.78 10.50 12.04
C GLU A 109 30.30 10.43 11.60
N ARG A 110 29.88 11.28 10.66
CA ARG A 110 28.52 11.25 10.09
C ARG A 110 28.21 9.92 9.40
N LEU A 111 29.17 9.34 8.68
CA LEU A 111 29.00 8.05 8.01
C LEU A 111 28.95 6.90 9.03
N GLN A 112 29.81 6.90 10.04
CA GLN A 112 29.78 5.92 11.13
C GLN A 112 28.47 5.96 11.89
N ASN A 113 27.98 7.16 12.23
CA ASN A 113 26.67 7.32 12.88
C ASN A 113 25.51 6.80 12.02
N LYS A 114 25.58 6.98 10.69
CA LYS A 114 24.61 6.41 9.76
C LYS A 114 24.67 4.88 9.73
N ALA A 115 25.87 4.29 9.67
CA ALA A 115 26.04 2.84 9.68
C ALA A 115 25.53 2.24 11.00
N ALA A 116 25.91 2.82 12.14
CA ALA A 116 25.48 2.39 13.47
C ALA A 116 23.95 2.45 13.63
N ARG A 117 23.30 3.47 13.08
CA ARG A 117 21.83 3.58 13.08
C ARG A 117 21.16 2.47 12.27
N ILE A 118 21.69 2.14 11.08
CA ILE A 118 21.21 1.04 10.27
C ILE A 118 21.41 -0.29 11.00
N GLU A 119 22.59 -0.51 11.58
CA GLU A 119 22.91 -1.72 12.32
C GLU A 119 21.99 -1.94 13.52
N LYS A 120 21.77 -0.89 14.32
CA LYS A 120 20.84 -0.93 15.44
C LYS A 120 19.45 -1.38 14.98
N TRP A 121 18.93 -0.77 13.90
CA TRP A 121 17.63 -1.11 13.35
C TRP A 121 17.56 -2.57 12.85
N LEU A 122 18.60 -3.03 12.14
CA LEU A 122 18.69 -4.41 11.63
C LEU A 122 18.69 -5.46 12.75
N ARG A 123 19.23 -5.12 13.92
CA ARG A 123 19.26 -5.98 15.10
C ARG A 123 17.90 -6.01 15.83
N GLU A 124 17.20 -4.87 15.88
CA GLU A 124 16.00 -4.68 16.68
C GLU A 124 14.70 -4.99 15.91
N ASN A 125 14.75 -5.07 14.57
CA ASN A 125 13.57 -5.22 13.73
C ASN A 125 13.70 -6.38 12.76
N GLU A 126 12.57 -7.06 12.52
CA GLU A 126 12.45 -8.04 11.46
C GLU A 126 12.05 -7.40 10.13
N ALA A 127 12.12 -8.20 9.04
CA ALA A 127 11.65 -7.77 7.72
C ALA A 127 10.14 -7.57 7.72
N LYS A 128 9.68 -6.38 7.37
CA LYS A 128 8.24 -6.06 7.21
C LYS A 128 7.67 -6.84 6.03
N LYS A 129 6.56 -7.55 6.24
CA LYS A 129 5.91 -8.37 5.21
C LYS A 129 4.58 -7.75 4.80
N GLY A 130 4.31 -7.68 3.52
CA GLY A 130 3.00 -7.29 2.99
C GLY A 130 2.01 -8.45 3.01
N ALA A 131 0.75 -8.20 2.66
CA ALA A 131 -0.37 -9.16 2.66
C ALA A 131 -0.09 -10.47 1.88
N LYS A 132 0.82 -10.45 0.90
CA LYS A 132 1.24 -11.64 0.13
C LYS A 132 2.47 -12.35 0.72
N GLY A 133 2.88 -12.02 1.94
CA GLY A 133 4.08 -12.58 2.59
C GLY A 133 5.42 -12.11 2.00
N LYS A 134 5.39 -11.27 0.97
CA LYS A 134 6.60 -10.69 0.37
C LYS A 134 7.11 -9.54 1.22
N GLU A 135 8.44 -9.44 1.38
CA GLU A 135 9.07 -8.33 2.06
C GLU A 135 8.71 -7.00 1.39
N ILE A 136 8.34 -6.01 2.20
CA ILE A 136 8.05 -4.65 1.80
C ILE A 136 9.06 -3.68 2.42
N THR A 137 9.09 -2.46 1.90
CA THR A 137 10.01 -1.42 2.35
C THR A 137 9.69 -1.00 3.79
N SER A 138 10.70 -1.04 4.65
CA SER A 138 10.70 -0.50 6.01
C SER A 138 11.33 0.89 6.04
N ASN A 139 11.11 1.65 7.11
CA ASN A 139 11.80 2.91 7.36
C ASN A 139 12.49 2.86 8.73
N ILE A 140 13.77 3.23 8.78
CA ILE A 140 14.58 3.16 10.02
C ILE A 140 14.11 4.17 11.07
N THR A 141 13.52 5.29 10.65
CA THR A 141 13.08 6.34 11.57
C THR A 141 11.70 6.03 12.13
N ASP A 142 10.83 5.45 11.28
CA ASP A 142 9.44 5.19 11.58
C ASP A 142 9.03 3.90 10.84
N ASN A 143 9.20 2.77 11.52
CA ASN A 143 8.99 1.45 10.93
C ASN A 143 7.50 1.14 10.71
N GLU A 144 6.61 1.80 11.40
CA GLU A 144 5.16 1.63 11.23
C GLU A 144 4.67 2.30 9.95
N SER A 145 5.30 3.40 9.53
CA SER A 145 4.93 4.11 8.31
C SER A 145 5.18 3.30 7.04
N ALA A 146 4.51 3.68 5.95
CA ALA A 146 4.70 3.09 4.64
C ALA A 146 5.07 4.13 3.57
N LYS A 147 5.77 3.67 2.53
CA LYS A 147 5.99 4.46 1.32
C LYS A 147 4.74 4.38 0.44
N MET A 148 4.09 5.50 0.22
CA MET A 148 2.85 5.57 -0.55
C MET A 148 2.85 6.70 -1.58
N LYS A 149 2.01 6.54 -2.61
CA LYS A 149 1.82 7.55 -3.64
C LYS A 149 0.84 8.61 -3.15
N ALA A 150 1.23 9.87 -3.27
CA ALA A 150 0.37 11.04 -3.01
C ALA A 150 0.34 11.96 -4.24
N ALA A 151 -0.47 13.00 -4.24
CA ALA A 151 -0.64 13.92 -5.38
C ALA A 151 0.68 14.52 -5.88
N GLY A 152 1.62 14.85 -4.97
CA GLY A 152 2.94 15.42 -5.28
C GLY A 152 4.06 14.40 -5.46
N GLY A 153 3.78 13.10 -5.56
CA GLY A 153 4.80 12.05 -5.69
C GLY A 153 4.69 10.98 -4.60
N TYR A 154 5.83 10.46 -4.13
CA TYR A 154 5.86 9.47 -3.06
C TYR A 154 6.16 10.12 -1.71
N ILE A 155 5.39 9.77 -0.70
CA ILE A 155 5.62 10.15 0.71
C ILE A 155 5.95 8.91 1.54
N GLN A 156 6.59 9.13 2.68
CA GLN A 156 6.62 8.20 3.80
C GLN A 156 5.57 8.68 4.78
N GLY A 157 4.66 7.79 5.19
CA GLY A 157 3.54 8.23 6.03
C GLY A 157 2.53 7.14 6.29
N TYR A 158 1.34 7.55 6.64
CA TYR A 158 0.22 6.71 7.02
C TYR A 158 -0.96 6.91 6.07
N ASN A 159 -1.75 5.87 5.95
CA ASN A 159 -3.04 5.89 5.29
C ASN A 159 -4.10 6.17 6.36
N GLY A 160 -4.44 7.45 6.54
CA GLY A 160 -5.51 7.84 7.45
C GLY A 160 -6.86 7.53 6.83
N GLN A 161 -7.72 6.88 7.59
CA GLN A 161 -9.08 6.49 7.20
C GLN A 161 -10.09 7.18 8.12
N ALA A 162 -11.24 7.57 7.59
CA ALA A 162 -12.34 8.12 8.35
C ALA A 162 -13.66 7.47 7.91
N LEU A 163 -14.42 6.98 8.88
CA LEU A 163 -15.82 6.59 8.71
C LEU A 163 -16.70 7.75 9.17
N VAL A 164 -17.54 8.23 8.28
CA VAL A 164 -18.31 9.47 8.44
C VAL A 164 -19.79 9.18 8.34
N ASP A 165 -20.57 9.64 9.32
CA ASP A 165 -22.03 9.71 9.22
C ASP A 165 -22.43 10.84 8.27
N SER A 166 -23.35 10.58 7.35
CA SER A 166 -23.67 11.50 6.26
C SER A 166 -24.62 12.64 6.65
N LEU A 167 -25.34 12.53 7.76
CA LEU A 167 -26.38 13.52 8.12
C LEU A 167 -25.75 14.91 8.29
N HIS A 168 -24.76 15.04 9.13
CA HIS A 168 -24.02 16.28 9.37
C HIS A 168 -22.50 16.13 9.16
N GLN A 169 -22.06 15.05 8.47
CA GLN A 169 -20.65 14.76 8.18
C GLN A 169 -19.78 14.60 9.44
N VAL A 170 -20.36 13.99 10.46
CA VAL A 170 -19.64 13.69 11.69
C VAL A 170 -18.74 12.46 11.47
N ILE A 171 -17.45 12.59 11.81
CA ILE A 171 -16.54 11.45 11.82
C ILE A 171 -16.86 10.61 13.05
N ILE A 172 -17.28 9.35 12.86
CA ILE A 172 -17.62 8.42 13.95
C ILE A 172 -16.45 7.50 14.31
N HIS A 173 -15.49 7.34 13.41
CA HIS A 173 -14.21 6.66 13.67
C HIS A 173 -13.13 7.14 12.71
N GLY A 174 -11.91 7.25 13.23
CA GLY A 174 -10.73 7.57 12.42
C GLY A 174 -9.53 6.76 12.88
N GLU A 175 -8.79 6.19 11.91
CA GLU A 175 -7.60 5.39 12.18
C GLU A 175 -6.52 5.62 11.13
N ALA A 176 -5.26 5.42 11.50
CA ALA A 176 -4.10 5.60 10.62
C ALA A 176 -3.35 4.27 10.44
N PHE A 177 -3.31 3.76 9.21
CA PHE A 177 -2.70 2.48 8.86
C PHE A 177 -1.31 2.66 8.24
N GLY A 178 -0.39 1.80 8.64
CA GLY A 178 0.98 1.77 8.12
C GLY A 178 1.12 1.02 6.80
N ASP A 179 0.10 1.03 5.96
CA ASP A 179 0.13 0.47 4.60
C ASP A 179 -0.46 1.46 3.60
N SER A 180 -0.30 1.16 2.30
CA SER A 180 -0.74 2.07 1.23
C SER A 180 -2.00 1.59 0.49
N GLN A 181 -2.62 0.50 0.95
CA GLN A 181 -3.75 -0.15 0.29
C GLN A 181 -4.99 -0.08 1.16
N ASP A 182 -6.15 0.12 0.57
CA ASP A 182 -7.43 0.25 1.27
C ASP A 182 -8.23 -1.08 1.29
N TYR A 183 -7.65 -2.16 0.73
CA TYR A 183 -8.35 -3.44 0.48
C TYR A 183 -8.86 -4.18 1.72
N GLU A 184 -8.30 -3.90 2.91
CA GLU A 184 -8.62 -4.62 4.15
C GLU A 184 -9.03 -3.64 5.27
N HIS A 185 -9.37 -2.38 4.93
CA HIS A 185 -9.64 -1.37 5.94
C HIS A 185 -11.11 -1.27 6.36
N VAL A 186 -12.08 -1.84 5.62
CA VAL A 186 -13.49 -1.82 6.05
C VAL A 186 -13.67 -2.54 7.40
N PRO A 187 -13.13 -3.76 7.63
CA PRO A 187 -13.31 -4.45 8.89
C PRO A 187 -12.84 -3.65 10.12
N PRO A 188 -11.59 -3.16 10.20
CA PRO A 188 -11.14 -2.40 11.37
C PRO A 188 -11.91 -1.09 11.53
N MET A 189 -12.27 -0.40 10.45
CA MET A 189 -13.01 0.86 10.52
C MET A 189 -14.44 0.68 11.04
N VAL A 190 -15.14 -0.37 10.61
CA VAL A 190 -16.48 -0.70 11.12
C VAL A 190 -16.41 -1.15 12.57
N GLU A 191 -15.44 -1.99 12.92
CA GLU A 191 -15.25 -2.46 14.30
C GLU A 191 -14.94 -1.32 15.27
N GLY A 192 -14.01 -0.43 14.92
CA GLY A 192 -13.69 0.73 15.75
C GLY A 192 -14.86 1.71 15.89
N ALA A 193 -15.67 1.86 14.84
CA ALA A 193 -16.87 2.67 14.91
C ALA A 193 -17.94 2.03 15.82
N LYS A 194 -18.14 0.71 15.76
CA LYS A 194 -19.04 -0.02 16.68
C LYS A 194 -18.65 0.23 18.12
N GLN A 195 -17.38 0.04 18.45
CA GLN A 195 -16.87 0.30 19.80
C GLN A 195 -17.12 1.74 20.29
N ASN A 196 -17.00 2.72 19.40
CA ASN A 196 -17.30 4.10 19.75
C ASN A 196 -18.80 4.32 19.99
N MET A 197 -19.66 3.73 19.13
CA MET A 197 -21.11 3.82 19.27
C MET A 197 -21.62 3.10 20.53
N GLU A 198 -21.09 1.93 20.86
CA GLU A 198 -21.41 1.20 22.09
C GLU A 198 -21.08 2.02 23.35
N VAL A 199 -19.94 2.70 23.38
CA VAL A 199 -19.53 3.53 24.52
C VAL A 199 -20.47 4.71 24.74
N ILE A 200 -21.07 5.27 23.67
CA ILE A 200 -22.06 6.36 23.78
C ILE A 200 -23.51 5.86 23.91
N GLY A 201 -23.70 4.53 24.05
CA GLY A 201 -24.99 3.94 24.45
C GLY A 201 -25.80 3.28 23.33
N HIS A 202 -25.25 3.14 22.12
CA HIS A 202 -25.91 2.39 21.04
C HIS A 202 -25.71 0.88 21.20
N SER A 203 -26.58 0.09 20.53
CA SER A 203 -26.47 -1.37 20.49
C SER A 203 -25.42 -1.85 19.47
N GLU A 204 -25.01 -3.12 19.62
CA GLU A 204 -24.13 -3.78 18.65
C GLU A 204 -24.70 -3.79 17.21
N ASP A 205 -26.01 -3.69 17.07
CA ASP A 205 -26.72 -3.66 15.79
C ASP A 205 -26.84 -2.26 15.15
N TYR A 206 -26.11 -1.25 15.66
CA TYR A 206 -26.20 0.14 15.19
C TYR A 206 -26.05 0.30 13.67
N PHE A 207 -25.21 -0.52 13.04
CA PHE A 207 -24.98 -0.48 11.60
C PHE A 207 -25.90 -1.37 10.77
N ARG A 208 -26.74 -2.20 11.40
CA ARG A 208 -27.62 -3.14 10.69
C ARG A 208 -28.65 -2.41 9.84
N GLY A 209 -28.66 -2.69 8.54
CA GLY A 209 -29.53 -2.07 7.55
C GLY A 209 -29.09 -0.67 7.12
N ALA A 210 -27.98 -0.16 7.64
CA ALA A 210 -27.40 1.10 7.18
C ALA A 210 -26.65 0.94 5.85
N ILE A 211 -26.53 2.04 5.12
CA ILE A 211 -25.81 2.09 3.85
C ILE A 211 -24.36 2.48 4.09
N LEU A 212 -23.40 1.73 3.53
CA LEU A 212 -21.98 2.07 3.50
C LEU A 212 -21.53 2.39 2.08
N THR A 213 -20.90 3.54 1.86
CA THR A 213 -20.25 3.86 0.58
C THR A 213 -18.74 3.99 0.75
N ALA A 214 -17.99 3.43 -0.19
CA ALA A 214 -16.55 3.62 -0.28
C ALA A 214 -16.08 3.62 -1.74
N ASP A 215 -14.83 4.06 -1.99
CA ASP A 215 -14.29 4.11 -3.34
C ASP A 215 -13.88 2.71 -3.88
N THR A 216 -13.46 2.69 -5.13
CA THR A 216 -13.03 1.46 -5.83
C THR A 216 -11.84 0.75 -5.18
N ASN A 217 -11.03 1.45 -4.38
CA ASN A 217 -9.86 0.85 -3.74
C ASN A 217 -10.24 -0.07 -2.59
N TYR A 218 -11.43 0.11 -2.00
CA TYR A 218 -11.98 -0.77 -0.96
C TYR A 218 -12.65 -2.02 -1.51
N HIS A 219 -12.79 -2.15 -2.85
CA HIS A 219 -13.45 -3.32 -3.43
C HIS A 219 -12.59 -4.58 -3.29
N SER A 220 -12.78 -5.31 -2.23
CA SER A 220 -12.19 -6.61 -1.96
C SER A 220 -13.24 -7.59 -1.46
N ARG A 221 -12.95 -8.88 -1.58
CA ARG A 221 -13.83 -9.92 -1.06
C ARG A 221 -14.01 -9.79 0.45
N THR A 222 -12.93 -9.58 1.18
CA THR A 222 -12.93 -9.42 2.64
C THR A 222 -13.81 -8.26 3.08
N ASN A 223 -13.71 -7.10 2.42
CA ASN A 223 -14.52 -5.94 2.75
C ASN A 223 -16.01 -6.15 2.47
N ILE A 224 -16.35 -6.82 1.36
CA ILE A 224 -17.75 -7.12 1.01
C ILE A 224 -18.33 -8.14 1.97
N GLU A 225 -17.62 -9.25 2.26
CA GLU A 225 -18.05 -10.27 3.21
C GLU A 225 -18.26 -9.68 4.61
N LYS A 226 -17.35 -8.82 5.08
CA LYS A 226 -17.49 -8.16 6.39
C LYS A 226 -18.67 -7.19 6.42
N SER A 227 -18.92 -6.44 5.36
CA SER A 227 -20.09 -5.56 5.28
C SER A 227 -21.39 -6.35 5.36
N ASP A 228 -21.47 -7.51 4.70
CA ASP A 228 -22.63 -8.41 4.72
C ASP A 228 -22.83 -9.02 6.12
N GLU A 229 -21.76 -9.48 6.76
CA GLU A 229 -21.78 -9.99 8.15
C GLU A 229 -22.34 -8.98 9.15
N GLU A 230 -21.97 -7.70 9.01
CA GLU A 230 -22.45 -6.61 9.85
C GLU A 230 -23.87 -6.12 9.43
N GLY A 231 -24.43 -6.67 8.38
CA GLY A 231 -25.74 -6.27 7.85
C GLY A 231 -25.76 -4.90 7.20
N LEU A 232 -24.61 -4.40 6.73
CA LEU A 232 -24.45 -3.15 5.99
C LEU A 232 -24.79 -3.35 4.51
N ASP A 233 -25.61 -2.46 3.94
CA ASP A 233 -25.85 -2.38 2.48
C ASP A 233 -24.68 -1.60 1.83
N ALA A 234 -23.65 -2.33 1.38
CA ALA A 234 -22.40 -1.74 0.94
C ALA A 234 -22.34 -1.42 -0.56
N TYR A 235 -22.12 -0.16 -0.89
CA TYR A 235 -21.94 0.34 -2.26
C TYR A 235 -20.45 0.62 -2.52
N ILE A 236 -19.70 -0.42 -2.82
CA ILE A 236 -18.26 -0.36 -3.11
C ILE A 236 -18.04 -0.76 -4.58
N PRO A 237 -17.87 0.18 -5.51
CA PRO A 237 -17.74 -0.13 -6.94
C PRO A 237 -16.44 -0.86 -7.24
N ASP A 238 -16.51 -1.91 -8.08
CA ASP A 238 -15.31 -2.54 -8.59
C ASP A 238 -14.57 -1.66 -9.61
N ARG A 239 -13.29 -1.96 -9.86
CA ARG A 239 -12.42 -1.19 -10.76
C ARG A 239 -12.91 -1.10 -12.21
N PHE A 240 -13.90 -1.90 -12.60
CA PHE A 240 -14.49 -1.91 -13.95
C PHE A 240 -15.88 -1.26 -14.00
N PHE A 241 -16.41 -0.80 -12.88
CA PHE A 241 -17.73 -0.16 -12.79
C PHE A 241 -17.95 0.88 -13.88
N ARG A 242 -17.04 1.89 -13.97
CA ARG A 242 -17.14 2.95 -14.99
C ARG A 242 -17.09 2.46 -16.44
N ARG A 243 -16.58 1.26 -16.69
CA ARG A 243 -16.58 0.67 -18.04
C ARG A 243 -17.91 0.08 -18.43
N ARG A 244 -18.69 -0.37 -17.47
CA ARG A 244 -20.00 -1.00 -17.67
C ARG A 244 -21.12 0.01 -17.66
N ASP A 245 -21.04 1.02 -16.80
CA ASP A 245 -22.07 2.03 -16.62
C ASP A 245 -22.10 3.00 -17.83
N PRO A 246 -23.26 3.10 -18.52
CA PRO A 246 -23.42 4.01 -19.68
C PRO A 246 -23.12 5.47 -19.40
N ARG A 247 -23.33 5.94 -18.15
CA ARG A 247 -23.07 7.33 -17.74
C ARG A 247 -21.60 7.73 -17.88
N TYR A 248 -20.69 6.75 -17.81
CA TYR A 248 -19.24 6.98 -17.92
C TYR A 248 -18.66 6.64 -19.30
N GLN A 249 -19.50 6.22 -20.26
CA GLN A 249 -19.04 5.86 -21.61
C GLN A 249 -18.23 6.95 -22.34
N PRO A 250 -18.58 8.25 -22.25
CA PRO A 250 -17.79 9.32 -22.87
C PRO A 250 -16.37 9.41 -22.33
N GLN A 251 -16.10 8.95 -21.10
CA GLN A 251 -14.77 9.00 -20.46
C GLN A 251 -13.81 7.91 -20.95
N ARG A 252 -14.29 6.96 -21.77
CA ARG A 252 -13.46 5.88 -22.36
C ARG A 252 -12.30 6.38 -23.24
N ARG A 253 -12.28 7.66 -23.66
CA ARG A 253 -11.17 8.23 -24.46
C ARG A 253 -9.83 8.24 -23.71
N TYR A 254 -9.80 8.08 -22.39
CA TYR A 254 -8.59 7.97 -21.56
C TYR A 254 -8.05 6.55 -21.41
N TRP A 255 -8.78 5.54 -21.91
CA TRP A 255 -8.31 4.19 -21.88
C TRP A 255 -7.41 3.94 -23.08
N PRO A 256 -6.15 3.48 -22.89
CA PRO A 256 -5.30 3.15 -24.03
C PRO A 256 -6.07 2.15 -24.89
N LYS A 257 -6.18 2.42 -26.20
CA LYS A 257 -6.80 1.54 -27.19
C LYS A 257 -5.98 0.25 -27.31
N ARG A 258 -5.99 -0.60 -26.28
CA ARG A 258 -5.43 -1.95 -26.38
C ARG A 258 -6.26 -2.70 -27.40
N LYS A 259 -5.61 -3.22 -28.44
CA LYS A 259 -6.26 -4.13 -29.36
C LYS A 259 -6.96 -5.20 -28.54
N LYS A 260 -8.30 -5.32 -28.65
CA LYS A 260 -9.07 -6.32 -27.91
C LYS A 260 -8.49 -7.68 -28.24
N ARG A 261 -7.96 -8.34 -27.25
CA ARG A 261 -7.55 -9.74 -27.37
C ARG A 261 -8.77 -10.62 -27.30
N PHE A 262 -8.63 -11.82 -27.83
CA PHE A 262 -9.64 -12.85 -27.66
C PHE A 262 -9.81 -13.13 -26.16
N GLY A 263 -11.02 -12.89 -25.64
CA GLY A 263 -11.45 -13.32 -24.32
C GLY A 263 -11.86 -14.80 -24.33
N LEU A 264 -12.35 -15.33 -23.20
CA LEU A 264 -12.78 -16.71 -23.09
C LEU A 264 -13.93 -17.02 -24.06
N GLU A 265 -14.79 -16.05 -24.30
CA GLU A 265 -15.96 -16.13 -25.20
C GLU A 265 -15.59 -16.42 -26.66
N ALA A 266 -14.36 -16.18 -27.05
CA ALA A 266 -13.86 -16.48 -28.40
C ALA A 266 -13.35 -17.93 -28.55
N PHE A 267 -13.33 -18.71 -27.49
CA PHE A 267 -12.89 -20.09 -27.47
C PHE A 267 -14.08 -21.00 -27.23
N HIS A 268 -14.24 -22.00 -28.08
CA HIS A 268 -15.32 -22.97 -27.96
C HIS A 268 -14.88 -24.13 -27.06
N TYR A 269 -15.65 -24.48 -26.04
CA TYR A 269 -15.39 -25.64 -25.20
C TYR A 269 -16.03 -26.89 -25.80
N GLU A 270 -15.24 -27.93 -25.93
CA GLU A 270 -15.64 -29.24 -26.41
C GLU A 270 -15.67 -30.24 -25.24
N GLU A 271 -16.87 -30.50 -24.74
CA GLU A 271 -17.10 -31.30 -23.53
C GLU A 271 -16.61 -32.75 -23.67
N SER A 272 -16.82 -33.36 -24.86
CA SER A 272 -16.43 -34.75 -25.15
C SER A 272 -14.94 -35.01 -24.98
N THR A 273 -14.10 -34.02 -25.20
CA THR A 273 -12.64 -34.14 -25.15
C THR A 273 -11.97 -33.33 -24.06
N ASP A 274 -12.76 -32.58 -23.25
CA ASP A 274 -12.28 -31.62 -22.22
C ASP A 274 -11.19 -30.67 -22.78
N ARG A 275 -11.51 -30.01 -23.91
CA ARG A 275 -10.60 -29.10 -24.61
C ARG A 275 -11.28 -27.82 -25.04
N TYR A 276 -10.51 -26.78 -25.25
CA TYR A 276 -10.99 -25.57 -25.92
C TYR A 276 -10.45 -25.48 -27.34
N VAL A 277 -11.32 -25.11 -28.27
CA VAL A 277 -10.95 -24.78 -29.66
C VAL A 277 -10.72 -23.27 -29.74
N CYS A 278 -9.56 -22.84 -30.24
CA CYS A 278 -9.23 -21.42 -30.40
C CYS A 278 -9.83 -20.85 -31.70
N PRO A 279 -9.90 -19.51 -31.85
CA PRO A 279 -10.39 -18.88 -33.08
C PRO A 279 -9.66 -19.22 -34.36
N ALA A 280 -8.48 -19.86 -34.28
CA ALA A 280 -7.71 -20.38 -35.41
C ALA A 280 -7.94 -21.88 -35.63
N GLY A 281 -8.87 -22.52 -34.91
CA GLY A 281 -9.22 -23.93 -35.05
C GLY A 281 -8.29 -24.92 -34.31
N ASN A 282 -7.31 -24.43 -33.54
CA ASN A 282 -6.38 -25.31 -32.80
C ASN A 282 -6.87 -25.58 -31.39
N TYR A 283 -6.46 -26.69 -30.80
CA TYR A 283 -6.89 -27.14 -29.47
C TYR A 283 -6.01 -26.60 -28.33
N LEU A 284 -6.68 -26.22 -27.25
CA LEU A 284 -6.05 -26.01 -25.95
C LEU A 284 -6.43 -27.18 -25.04
N LYS A 285 -5.43 -27.86 -24.51
CA LYS A 285 -5.60 -29.04 -23.64
C LYS A 285 -5.57 -28.65 -22.18
N LEU A 286 -6.31 -29.36 -21.34
CA LEU A 286 -6.24 -29.21 -19.89
C LEU A 286 -4.81 -29.53 -19.42
N LYS A 287 -4.16 -28.57 -18.79
CA LYS A 287 -2.78 -28.72 -18.26
C LYS A 287 -2.77 -28.85 -16.75
N VAL A 288 -3.57 -28.04 -16.06
CA VAL A 288 -3.65 -28.04 -14.61
C VAL A 288 -5.12 -27.95 -14.19
N ARG A 289 -5.55 -28.88 -13.33
CA ARG A 289 -6.96 -28.95 -12.86
C ARG A 289 -7.30 -27.90 -11.79
N ARG A 290 -6.34 -27.47 -11.01
CA ARG A 290 -6.54 -26.49 -9.92
C ARG A 290 -5.35 -25.54 -9.86
N VAL A 291 -5.53 -24.31 -10.34
CA VAL A 291 -4.56 -23.21 -10.22
C VAL A 291 -5.18 -22.14 -9.35
N LYS A 292 -4.54 -21.80 -8.24
CA LYS A 292 -4.98 -20.69 -7.40
C LYS A 292 -4.41 -19.38 -7.95
N ASN A 293 -5.30 -18.46 -8.33
CA ASN A 293 -4.90 -17.14 -8.78
C ASN A 293 -5.82 -16.11 -8.12
N THR A 294 -5.23 -15.12 -7.44
CA THR A 294 -5.96 -14.06 -6.71
C THR A 294 -7.11 -14.59 -5.82
N GLY A 295 -6.85 -15.70 -5.09
CA GLY A 295 -7.84 -16.30 -4.19
C GLY A 295 -8.80 -17.31 -4.82
N ASN A 296 -9.01 -17.29 -6.13
CA ASN A 296 -9.93 -18.15 -6.86
C ASN A 296 -9.23 -19.36 -7.47
N LEU A 297 -9.97 -20.48 -7.60
CA LEU A 297 -9.50 -21.71 -8.25
C LEU A 297 -9.92 -21.69 -9.72
N TYR A 298 -9.00 -22.08 -10.60
CA TYR A 298 -9.20 -22.16 -12.04
C TYR A 298 -8.69 -23.49 -12.60
N ARG A 299 -9.36 -23.96 -13.67
CA ARG A 299 -8.78 -24.95 -14.59
C ARG A 299 -7.92 -24.22 -15.61
N GLN A 300 -6.75 -24.72 -15.89
CA GLN A 300 -5.84 -24.08 -16.85
C GLN A 300 -5.71 -24.94 -18.10
N TYR A 301 -6.08 -24.36 -19.24
CA TYR A 301 -5.93 -24.95 -20.57
C TYR A 301 -4.83 -24.22 -21.33
N MET A 302 -4.01 -24.97 -22.06
CA MET A 302 -2.85 -24.44 -22.77
C MET A 302 -2.84 -24.95 -24.21
N GLY A 303 -2.55 -24.03 -25.15
CA GLY A 303 -2.30 -24.33 -26.55
C GLY A 303 -0.88 -24.86 -26.78
N ASP A 304 -0.65 -25.47 -27.92
CA ASP A 304 0.66 -25.92 -28.32
C ASP A 304 1.51 -24.74 -28.86
N GLU A 305 2.80 -24.76 -28.57
CA GLU A 305 3.74 -23.73 -29.04
C GLU A 305 3.83 -23.74 -30.57
N LYS A 306 3.84 -24.93 -31.20
CA LYS A 306 3.92 -25.08 -32.65
C LYS A 306 2.76 -24.43 -33.37
N ASP A 307 1.54 -24.58 -32.80
CA ASP A 307 0.30 -24.00 -33.36
C ASP A 307 0.26 -22.49 -33.16
N CYS A 308 0.78 -22.00 -32.03
CA CYS A 308 0.74 -20.60 -31.68
C CYS A 308 1.84 -19.74 -32.33
N CYS A 309 3.02 -20.32 -32.60
CA CYS A 309 4.15 -19.58 -33.19
C CYS A 309 3.88 -19.07 -34.60
N GLY A 310 3.28 -19.90 -35.47
CA GLY A 310 2.95 -19.58 -36.86
C GLY A 310 1.55 -18.99 -37.06
N CYS A 311 0.77 -18.78 -36.00
CA CYS A 311 -0.62 -18.38 -36.06
C CYS A 311 -0.81 -16.95 -36.59
N THR A 312 -1.64 -16.77 -37.63
CA THR A 312 -1.98 -15.46 -38.19
C THR A 312 -2.70 -14.54 -37.17
N LEU A 313 -3.44 -15.13 -36.22
CA LEU A 313 -4.16 -14.43 -35.16
C LEU A 313 -3.33 -14.17 -33.91
N ARG A 314 -2.03 -14.53 -33.94
CA ARG A 314 -1.12 -14.42 -32.78
C ARG A 314 -1.14 -13.03 -32.12
N ARG A 315 -1.12 -11.94 -32.92
CA ARG A 315 -1.13 -10.56 -32.40
C ARG A 315 -2.41 -10.17 -31.63
N ARG A 316 -3.52 -10.86 -31.88
CA ARG A 316 -4.81 -10.69 -31.20
C ARG A 316 -5.00 -11.70 -30.07
N CYS A 317 -4.17 -12.73 -30.00
CA CYS A 317 -4.30 -13.83 -29.05
C CYS A 317 -3.31 -13.72 -27.89
N LEU A 318 -2.03 -13.44 -28.14
CA LEU A 318 -0.96 -13.45 -27.14
C LEU A 318 -0.59 -12.06 -26.63
N MET A 319 -0.05 -11.99 -25.39
CA MET A 319 0.24 -10.71 -24.71
C MET A 319 1.45 -9.98 -25.28
N THR A 320 2.51 -10.71 -25.51
CA THR A 320 3.78 -10.18 -25.98
C THR A 320 4.41 -11.14 -26.99
N LYS A 321 5.46 -10.69 -27.67
CA LYS A 321 6.23 -11.53 -28.59
C LYS A 321 6.88 -12.74 -27.91
N ASN A 322 7.20 -12.60 -26.62
CA ASN A 322 7.90 -13.63 -25.83
C ASN A 322 6.98 -14.73 -25.29
N VAL A 323 5.65 -14.53 -25.30
CA VAL A 323 4.70 -15.58 -24.90
C VAL A 323 4.57 -16.60 -26.02
N ARG A 324 4.90 -17.85 -25.73
CA ARG A 324 5.01 -18.91 -26.73
C ARG A 324 3.66 -19.48 -27.15
N TYR A 325 2.71 -19.63 -26.22
CA TYR A 325 1.39 -20.22 -26.43
C TYR A 325 0.29 -19.52 -25.64
N ARG A 326 -0.96 -19.78 -26.01
CA ARG A 326 -2.13 -19.26 -25.31
C ARG A 326 -2.46 -20.11 -24.08
N THR A 327 -2.74 -19.43 -22.96
CA THR A 327 -3.27 -20.05 -21.75
C THR A 327 -4.64 -19.46 -21.44
N LEU A 328 -5.61 -20.30 -21.08
CA LEU A 328 -6.92 -19.94 -20.57
C LEU A 328 -7.02 -20.40 -19.12
N ASN A 329 -7.46 -19.52 -18.24
CA ASN A 329 -7.85 -19.85 -16.88
C ASN A 329 -9.39 -19.78 -16.82
N VAL A 330 -10.01 -20.91 -16.58
CA VAL A 330 -11.47 -21.10 -16.56
C VAL A 330 -11.87 -21.39 -15.12
N PRO A 331 -12.83 -20.65 -14.55
CA PRO A 331 -13.33 -20.85 -13.18
C PRO A 331 -13.83 -22.28 -12.91
#